data_27ad2740f4ca9d2d9e74aecb65c03e36
#
_entry.id   27ad2740f4ca9d2d9e74aecb65c03e36
#
_cell.length_a   1.000
_cell.length_b   1.000
_cell.length_c   1.000
_cell.angle_alpha   90.00
_cell.angle_beta   90.00
_cell.angle_gamma   90.00
#
_symmetry.space_group_name_H-M   'P 1'
#
loop_
_entity.id
_entity.type
_entity.pdbx_description
1 polymer ?
#
loop_
_entity_poly.entity_id
_entity_poly.type
_entity_poly.pdbx_seq_one_letter_code
_entity_poly.pdbx_strand_id
1 'polypeptide(L)'
;MCIAVSEKDAEKAREAADRCFAYEISLGKLNPLKVEKGFSIVCLVGDDVLNQSGATGRMLAALGRNSIPVRATAQGSSERNISVIISSSDTDAAIRTIHNEFFDRRSGKDIHLFIAGY
;
A
#
# COMPACT_ATOMS: atom_id res chain seq x y z
N MET A 1 10.28 8.87 -5.87
CA MET A 1 8.84 9.17 -5.77
C MET A 1 8.06 7.97 -6.25
N CYS A 2 7.00 7.61 -5.53
CA CYS A 2 6.14 6.49 -5.88
C CYS A 2 4.69 6.95 -5.82
N ILE A 3 3.91 6.63 -6.84
CA ILE A 3 2.52 7.04 -6.95
C ILE A 3 1.67 5.83 -7.32
N ALA A 4 0.54 5.65 -6.65
CA ALA A 4 -0.44 4.64 -6.99
C ALA A 4 -1.65 5.30 -7.62
N VAL A 5 -2.04 4.83 -8.79
CA VAL A 5 -3.20 5.34 -9.52
C VAL A 5 -4.01 4.16 -10.07
N SER A 6 -5.23 4.44 -10.50
CA SER A 6 -6.03 3.44 -11.17
C SER A 6 -5.30 2.96 -12.42
N GLU A 7 -5.38 1.66 -12.70
CA GLU A 7 -4.68 1.06 -13.84
C GLU A 7 -5.01 1.75 -15.16
N LYS A 8 -6.26 2.15 -15.34
CA LYS A 8 -6.70 2.85 -16.57
C LYS A 8 -6.06 4.23 -16.75
N ASP A 9 -5.59 4.83 -15.66
CA ASP A 9 -4.98 6.16 -15.68
C ASP A 9 -3.45 6.10 -15.64
N ALA A 10 -2.86 4.91 -15.62
CA ALA A 10 -1.42 4.73 -15.44
C ALA A 10 -0.59 5.47 -16.50
N GLU A 11 -0.95 5.33 -17.78
CA GLU A 11 -0.20 5.97 -18.85
C GLU A 11 -0.34 7.49 -18.83
N LYS A 12 -1.52 8.00 -18.51
CA LYS A 12 -1.73 9.44 -18.38
C LYS A 12 -0.88 10.00 -17.24
N ALA A 13 -0.83 9.28 -16.13
CA ALA A 13 -0.05 9.71 -14.97
C ALA A 13 1.45 9.70 -15.32
N ARG A 14 1.91 8.68 -16.01
CA ARG A 14 3.31 8.61 -16.45
C ARG A 14 3.67 9.77 -17.36
N GLU A 15 2.85 10.04 -18.37
CA GLU A 15 3.09 11.14 -19.29
C GLU A 15 3.11 12.49 -18.59
N ALA A 16 2.16 12.71 -17.69
CA ALA A 16 2.08 13.94 -16.93
C ALA A 16 3.31 14.14 -16.05
N ALA A 17 3.74 13.07 -15.36
CA ALA A 17 4.92 13.14 -14.50
C ALA A 17 6.19 13.39 -15.31
N ASP A 18 6.35 12.68 -16.42
CA ASP A 18 7.53 12.84 -17.26
C ASP A 18 7.61 14.24 -17.86
N ARG A 19 6.48 14.84 -18.22
CA ARG A 19 6.45 16.23 -18.67
C ARG A 19 6.81 17.21 -17.54
N CYS A 20 6.27 16.95 -16.36
CA CYS A 20 6.51 17.82 -15.20
C CYS A 20 8.00 17.84 -14.83
N PHE A 21 8.67 16.70 -14.94
CA PHE A 21 10.07 16.55 -14.55
C PHE A 21 11.01 16.42 -15.76
N ALA A 22 10.58 16.89 -16.93
CA ALA A 22 11.36 16.75 -18.16
C ALA A 22 12.77 17.35 -18.04
N TYR A 23 12.88 18.49 -17.38
CA TYR A 23 14.19 19.15 -17.21
C TYR A 23 15.14 18.30 -16.36
N GLU A 24 14.66 17.81 -15.23
CA GLU A 24 15.46 16.98 -14.33
C GLU A 24 15.84 15.65 -15.00
N ILE A 25 14.95 15.10 -15.79
CA ILE A 25 15.22 13.86 -16.54
C ILE A 25 16.31 14.12 -17.59
N SER A 26 16.23 15.25 -18.28
CA SER A 26 17.21 15.61 -19.31
C SER A 26 18.62 15.82 -18.74
N LEU A 27 18.71 16.25 -17.48
CA LEU A 27 19.98 16.41 -16.78
C LEU A 27 20.50 15.14 -16.13
N GLY A 28 19.78 14.03 -16.26
CA GLY A 28 20.16 12.77 -15.63
C GLY A 28 19.95 12.73 -14.12
N LYS A 29 19.24 13.71 -13.55
CA LYS A 29 18.96 13.75 -12.11
C LYS A 29 17.82 12.86 -11.70
N LEU A 30 16.90 12.58 -12.62
CA LEU A 30 15.78 11.67 -12.41
C LEU A 30 15.67 10.73 -13.59
N ASN A 31 15.31 9.48 -13.31
CA ASN A 31 14.96 8.54 -14.36
C ASN A 31 13.48 8.74 -14.73
N PRO A 32 13.12 8.42 -15.99
CA PRO A 32 11.71 8.42 -16.37
C PRO A 32 10.90 7.49 -15.49
N LEU A 33 9.63 7.83 -15.30
CA LEU A 33 8.75 7.06 -14.45
C LEU A 33 8.49 5.67 -15.04
N LYS A 34 8.57 4.64 -14.19
CA LYS A 34 8.19 3.29 -14.58
C LYS A 34 6.77 3.02 -14.17
N VAL A 35 6.02 2.34 -15.04
CA VAL A 35 4.67 1.89 -14.75
C VAL A 35 4.70 0.41 -14.44
N GLU A 36 4.15 0.04 -13.31
CA GLU A 36 3.97 -1.36 -12.93
C GLU A 36 2.49 -1.59 -12.65
N LYS A 37 1.94 -2.69 -13.15
CA LYS A 37 0.52 -3.03 -13.05
C LYS A 37 0.34 -4.34 -12.31
N GLY A 38 -0.91 -4.64 -11.96
CA GLY A 38 -1.24 -5.90 -11.30
C GLY A 38 -1.09 -5.85 -9.79
N PHE A 39 -1.33 -4.70 -9.18
CA PHE A 39 -1.23 -4.52 -7.74
C PHE A 39 -2.57 -4.20 -7.11
N SER A 40 -2.67 -4.46 -5.83
CA SER A 40 -3.82 -4.09 -5.00
C SER A 40 -3.33 -3.33 -3.79
N ILE A 41 -4.18 -2.43 -3.31
CA ILE A 41 -3.94 -1.72 -2.05
C ILE A 41 -4.83 -2.35 -0.99
N VAL A 42 -4.22 -2.76 0.11
CA VAL A 42 -4.94 -3.29 1.26
C VAL A 42 -4.73 -2.31 2.42
N CYS A 43 -5.82 -1.85 3.02
CA CYS A 43 -5.77 -0.88 4.09
C CYS A 43 -6.32 -1.47 5.38
N LEU A 44 -5.61 -1.28 6.48
CA LEU A 44 -6.11 -1.55 7.82
C LEU A 44 -6.55 -0.23 8.42
N VAL A 45 -7.83 -0.12 8.75
CA VAL A 45 -8.43 1.14 9.19
C VAL A 45 -9.02 0.96 10.58
N GLY A 46 -8.79 1.93 11.46
CA GLY A 46 -9.38 1.91 12.79
C GLY A 46 -9.03 3.16 13.56
N ASP A 47 -9.85 3.48 14.55
CA ASP A 47 -9.63 4.69 15.33
C ASP A 47 -8.33 4.66 16.12
N ASP A 48 -7.91 3.48 16.56
CA ASP A 48 -6.74 3.34 17.41
C ASP A 48 -5.53 2.74 16.68
N VAL A 49 -5.58 2.63 15.36
CA VAL A 49 -4.49 1.99 14.60
C VAL A 49 -3.17 2.70 14.83
N LEU A 50 -3.16 4.03 14.77
CA LEU A 50 -1.94 4.82 14.98
C LEU A 50 -1.47 4.83 16.44
N ASN A 51 -2.39 4.61 17.37
CA ASN A 51 -2.09 4.61 18.79
C ASN A 51 -1.61 3.25 19.29
N GLN A 52 -1.84 2.20 18.52
CA GLN A 52 -1.34 0.87 18.87
C GLN A 52 0.12 0.78 18.52
N SER A 53 0.93 0.71 19.55
CA SER A 53 2.35 0.57 19.36
C SER A 53 2.65 -0.71 18.56
N GLY A 54 3.36 -0.57 17.47
CA GLY A 54 3.77 -1.70 16.68
C GLY A 54 2.75 -2.27 15.71
N ALA A 55 1.59 -1.60 15.52
CA ALA A 55 0.58 -2.10 14.58
C ALA A 55 1.14 -2.27 13.17
N THR A 56 1.86 -1.28 12.67
CA THR A 56 2.49 -1.36 11.36
C THR A 56 3.49 -2.51 11.29
N GLY A 57 4.31 -2.65 12.33
CA GLY A 57 5.27 -3.73 12.41
C GLY A 57 4.62 -5.11 12.43
N ARG A 58 3.51 -5.26 13.17
CA ARG A 58 2.75 -6.51 13.20
C ARG A 58 2.19 -6.86 11.83
N MET A 59 1.64 -5.88 11.13
CA MET A 59 1.08 -6.08 9.80
C MET A 59 2.15 -6.52 8.81
N LEU A 60 3.27 -5.82 8.77
CA LEU A 60 4.35 -6.15 7.86
C LEU A 60 5.01 -7.49 8.20
N ALA A 61 5.19 -7.78 9.49
CA ALA A 61 5.75 -9.05 9.93
C ALA A 61 4.83 -10.22 9.58
N ALA A 62 3.53 -10.06 9.76
CA ALA A 62 2.56 -11.09 9.40
C ALA A 62 2.59 -11.40 7.91
N LEU A 63 2.62 -10.36 7.08
CA LEU A 63 2.73 -10.55 5.63
C LEU A 63 4.05 -11.23 5.25
N GLY A 64 5.13 -10.82 5.87
CA GLY A 64 6.44 -11.45 5.61
C GLY A 64 6.49 -12.92 5.99
N ARG A 65 5.91 -13.28 7.14
CA ARG A 65 5.86 -14.69 7.58
C ARG A 65 5.07 -15.56 6.60
N ASN A 66 4.14 -14.98 5.87
CA ASN A 66 3.34 -15.70 4.90
C ASN A 66 3.83 -15.53 3.47
N SER A 67 5.06 -15.05 3.32
CA SER A 67 5.73 -14.91 2.02
C SER A 67 4.98 -13.99 1.06
N ILE A 68 4.36 -12.94 1.57
CA ILE A 68 3.66 -11.93 0.77
C ILE A 68 4.55 -10.70 0.66
N PRO A 69 5.17 -10.44 -0.51
CA PRO A 69 6.01 -9.26 -0.67
C PRO A 69 5.19 -7.99 -0.64
N VAL A 70 5.68 -6.98 0.07
CA VAL A 70 5.07 -5.66 0.12
C VAL A 70 5.88 -4.72 -0.78
N ARG A 71 5.21 -4.12 -1.77
CA ARG A 71 5.88 -3.24 -2.72
C ARG A 71 6.01 -1.82 -2.18
N ALA A 72 5.04 -1.36 -1.43
CA ALA A 72 5.07 -0.03 -0.84
C ALA A 72 4.13 0.02 0.35
N THR A 73 4.39 0.94 1.27
CA THR A 73 3.50 1.20 2.39
C THR A 73 3.26 2.70 2.51
N ALA A 74 2.13 3.08 3.08
CA ALA A 74 1.81 4.46 3.34
C ALA A 74 1.02 4.59 4.63
N GLN A 75 1.34 5.62 5.40
CA GLN A 75 0.66 5.93 6.65
C GLN A 75 0.75 7.43 6.88
N GLY A 76 -0.39 8.11 6.82
CA GLY A 76 -0.43 9.55 7.07
C GLY A 76 -0.40 9.85 8.56
N SER A 77 0.18 10.99 8.92
CA SER A 77 0.30 11.38 10.33
C SER A 77 -1.06 11.61 11.01
N SER A 78 -2.04 12.03 10.24
CA SER A 78 -3.39 12.26 10.76
C SER A 78 -4.37 11.16 10.38
N GLU A 79 -3.92 10.17 9.64
CA GLU A 79 -4.79 9.12 9.16
C GLU A 79 -4.87 7.96 10.14
N ARG A 80 -6.01 7.30 10.11
CA ARG A 80 -6.28 6.14 10.96
C ARG A 80 -6.18 4.86 10.16
N ASN A 81 -5.23 4.84 9.24
CA ASN A 81 -5.04 3.67 8.39
C ASN A 81 -3.58 3.37 8.13
N ILE A 82 -3.34 2.13 7.79
CA ILE A 82 -2.06 1.64 7.30
C ILE A 82 -2.35 0.98 5.96
N SER A 83 -1.70 1.45 4.90
CA SER A 83 -1.91 0.91 3.56
C SER A 83 -0.68 0.20 3.06
N VAL A 84 -0.88 -0.95 2.43
CA VAL A 84 0.20 -1.69 1.77
C VAL A 84 -0.19 -1.99 0.33
N ILE A 85 0.79 -1.96 -0.54
CA ILE A 85 0.62 -2.32 -1.95
C ILE A 85 1.26 -3.68 -2.16
N ILE A 86 0.47 -4.63 -2.64
CA ILE A 86 0.90 -6.01 -2.89
C ILE A 86 0.46 -6.44 -4.28
N SER A 87 0.99 -7.56 -4.73
CA SER A 87 0.53 -8.14 -5.98
C SER A 87 -0.94 -8.54 -5.87
N SER A 88 -1.72 -8.29 -6.92
CA SER A 88 -3.14 -8.66 -6.93
C SER A 88 -3.35 -10.15 -6.71
N SER A 89 -2.41 -10.99 -7.11
CA SER A 89 -2.51 -12.44 -6.89
C SER A 89 -2.40 -12.82 -5.42
N ASP A 90 -1.87 -11.93 -4.57
CA ASP A 90 -1.71 -12.19 -3.14
C ASP A 90 -2.83 -11.56 -2.30
N THR A 91 -3.83 -10.95 -2.92
CA THR A 91 -4.87 -10.21 -2.21
C THR A 91 -5.60 -11.08 -1.18
N ASP A 92 -6.08 -12.25 -1.57
CA ASP A 92 -6.82 -13.12 -0.66
C ASP A 92 -5.96 -13.60 0.51
N ALA A 93 -4.72 -13.98 0.22
CA ALA A 93 -3.81 -14.42 1.25
C ALA A 93 -3.48 -13.28 2.22
N ALA A 94 -3.31 -12.06 1.71
CA ALA A 94 -3.02 -10.91 2.54
C ALA A 94 -4.19 -10.58 3.45
N ILE A 95 -5.42 -10.62 2.94
CA ILE A 95 -6.61 -10.36 3.75
C ILE A 95 -6.71 -11.36 4.89
N ARG A 96 -6.55 -12.63 4.62
CA ARG A 96 -6.61 -13.66 5.65
C ARG A 96 -5.52 -13.47 6.69
N THR A 97 -4.32 -13.17 6.24
CA THR A 97 -3.17 -12.98 7.12
C THR A 97 -3.40 -11.81 8.07
N ILE A 98 -3.84 -10.68 7.54
CA ILE A 98 -4.08 -9.48 8.34
C ILE A 98 -5.28 -9.69 9.25
N HIS A 99 -6.32 -10.32 8.74
CA HIS A 99 -7.50 -10.63 9.55
C HIS A 99 -7.12 -11.50 10.75
N ASN A 100 -6.36 -12.55 10.53
CA ASN A 100 -5.95 -13.44 11.61
C ASN A 100 -5.08 -12.71 12.63
N GLU A 101 -4.23 -11.80 12.19
CA GLU A 101 -3.35 -11.07 13.10
C GLU A 101 -4.12 -10.08 13.99
N PHE A 102 -5.12 -9.41 13.45
CA PHE A 102 -5.78 -8.31 14.15
C PHE A 102 -7.17 -8.62 14.69
N PHE A 103 -7.87 -9.60 14.12
CA PHE A 103 -9.27 -9.84 14.47
C PHE A 103 -9.50 -11.15 15.22
N ASP A 104 -8.72 -12.17 14.98
CA ASP A 104 -8.95 -13.46 15.63
C ASP A 104 -8.60 -13.47 17.11
N ARG A 105 -7.71 -12.61 17.53
CA ARG A 105 -7.19 -12.67 18.89
C ARG A 105 -7.92 -11.81 19.87
N ARG A 106 -8.58 -10.78 19.40
CA ARG A 106 -9.19 -9.80 20.25
C ARG A 106 -10.28 -9.14 19.51
N SER A 107 -11.11 -8.47 20.25
CA SER A 107 -12.07 -7.59 19.64
C SER A 107 -11.32 -6.44 18.97
N GLY A 108 -11.25 -6.47 17.67
CA GLY A 108 -10.82 -5.34 16.90
C GLY A 108 -11.99 -4.44 16.60
N LYS A 109 -12.63 -3.95 17.66
CA LYS A 109 -13.91 -3.26 17.53
C LYS A 109 -13.92 -2.15 16.52
N ASP A 110 -12.85 -1.36 16.50
CA ASP A 110 -12.80 -0.17 15.66
C ASP A 110 -11.82 -0.35 14.50
N ILE A 111 -11.46 -1.59 14.18
CA ILE A 111 -10.53 -1.89 13.12
C ILE A 111 -11.28 -2.54 11.95
N HIS A 112 -11.10 -1.99 10.77
CA HIS A 112 -11.73 -2.48 9.56
C HIS A 112 -10.69 -2.72 8.47
N LEU A 113 -10.95 -3.68 7.61
CA LEU A 113 -10.07 -4.00 6.51
C LEU A 113 -10.74 -3.62 5.20
N PHE A 114 -10.07 -2.80 4.42
CA PHE A 114 -10.56 -2.36 3.12
C PHE A 114 -9.58 -2.75 2.03
N ILE A 115 -10.11 -3.04 0.85
CA ILE A 115 -9.33 -3.45 -0.30
C ILE A 115 -9.71 -2.56 -1.48
N ALA A 116 -8.69 -2.11 -2.18
CA ALA A 116 -8.89 -1.39 -3.43
C ALA A 116 -7.94 -1.97 -4.49
N GLY A 117 -8.49 -2.28 -5.65
CA GLY A 117 -7.71 -2.79 -6.78
C GLY A 117 -7.30 -1.65 -7.71
N TYR A 118 -6.06 -1.65 -8.15
CA TYR A 118 -5.51 -0.62 -9.04
C TYR A 118 -4.75 -1.23 -10.20
#